data_47577133e0c339e289f7e7ec0e43885e
#
_entry.id   47577133e0c339e289f7e7ec0e43885e
#
_cell.length_a   1.000
_cell.length_b   1.000
_cell.length_c   1.000
_cell.angle_alpha   90.00
_cell.angle_beta   90.00
_cell.angle_gamma   90.00
#
_symmetry.space_group_name_H-M   'P 1'
#
loop_
_entity.id
_entity.type
_entity.pdbx_description
1 polymer ?
#
loop_
_entity_poly.entity_id
_entity_poly.type
_entity_poly.pdbx_seq_one_letter_code
_entity_poly.pdbx_strand_id
1 'polypeptide(L)'
;MLRSEGMSRTFRHHELNPLHADVVIVDEASMVDLELMAALIRAVPNRCKLILVGDKDQLSSVEAGYVLGELCHALDQRGYSNETLQWIQEATSEALPYDPQLRTDRLAQQTVWL
;
A
#
# COMPACT_ATOMS: atom_id res chain seq x y z
N MET A 1 -1.93 -11.59 -39.08
CA MET A 1 -1.83 -10.33 -38.32
C MET A 1 -2.99 -10.29 -37.33
N LEU A 2 -2.78 -10.92 -36.14
CA LEU A 2 -3.78 -10.99 -35.10
C LEU A 2 -3.54 -9.79 -34.17
N ARG A 3 -4.42 -8.80 -34.21
CA ARG A 3 -4.51 -7.75 -33.21
C ARG A 3 -5.01 -8.40 -31.92
N SER A 4 -4.19 -8.45 -30.90
CA SER A 4 -4.64 -8.70 -29.54
C SER A 4 -5.46 -7.47 -29.10
N GLU A 5 -6.77 -7.57 -29.20
CA GLU A 5 -7.65 -6.67 -28.46
C GLU A 5 -7.42 -6.96 -26.98
N GLY A 6 -6.88 -5.98 -26.27
CA GLY A 6 -6.70 -6.04 -24.84
C GLY A 6 -8.04 -6.35 -24.18
N MET A 7 -8.17 -7.56 -23.64
CA MET A 7 -9.31 -7.92 -22.82
C MET A 7 -9.24 -7.02 -21.56
N SER A 8 -10.05 -5.99 -21.53
CA SER A 8 -10.30 -5.21 -20.32
C SER A 8 -10.80 -6.15 -19.25
N ARG A 9 -10.06 -6.28 -18.14
CA ARG A 9 -10.49 -7.09 -17.00
C ARG A 9 -11.72 -6.43 -16.39
N THR A 10 -12.83 -7.16 -16.34
CA THR A 10 -14.04 -6.72 -15.64
C THR A 10 -13.99 -7.22 -14.20
N PHE A 11 -14.00 -6.29 -13.25
CA PHE A 11 -14.03 -6.61 -11.83
C PHE A 11 -15.47 -6.57 -11.31
N ARG A 12 -15.84 -7.57 -10.50
CA ARG A 12 -17.17 -7.68 -9.91
C ARG A 12 -17.45 -6.54 -8.92
N HIS A 13 -16.41 -6.17 -8.15
CA HIS A 13 -16.49 -5.08 -7.20
C HIS A 13 -15.83 -3.82 -7.77
N HIS A 14 -16.49 -2.70 -7.60
CA HIS A 14 -16.08 -1.38 -8.10
C HIS A 14 -16.82 -0.29 -7.30
N GLU A 15 -16.63 0.96 -7.66
CA GLU A 15 -17.18 2.12 -6.92
C GLU A 15 -18.70 2.04 -6.68
N LEU A 16 -19.48 1.52 -7.65
CA LEU A 16 -20.94 1.35 -7.52
C LEU A 16 -21.35 0.02 -6.87
N ASN A 17 -20.43 -0.90 -6.70
CA ASN A 17 -20.63 -2.18 -6.02
C ASN A 17 -19.40 -2.47 -5.13
N PRO A 18 -19.21 -1.71 -4.03
CA PRO A 18 -18.02 -1.82 -3.21
C PRO A 18 -17.95 -3.13 -2.45
N LEU A 19 -16.77 -3.43 -1.91
CA LEU A 19 -16.55 -4.53 -1.00
C LEU A 19 -17.33 -4.30 0.31
N HIS A 20 -17.93 -5.37 0.83
CA HIS A 20 -18.60 -5.36 2.13
C HIS A 20 -17.62 -5.84 3.21
N ALA A 21 -16.72 -4.96 3.62
CA ALA A 21 -15.71 -5.27 4.63
C ALA A 21 -15.35 -4.02 5.43
N ASP A 22 -14.97 -4.20 6.68
CA ASP A 22 -14.44 -3.15 7.54
C ASP A 22 -12.91 -3.06 7.42
N VAL A 23 -12.27 -4.17 7.09
CA VAL A 23 -10.83 -4.28 6.84
C VAL A 23 -10.59 -5.17 5.63
N VAL A 24 -9.73 -4.73 4.73
CA VAL A 24 -9.21 -5.51 3.61
C VAL A 24 -7.70 -5.62 3.77
N ILE A 25 -7.19 -6.84 3.79
CA ILE A 25 -5.76 -7.12 3.83
C ILE A 25 -5.36 -7.71 2.49
N VAL A 26 -4.36 -7.14 1.86
CA VAL A 26 -3.75 -7.64 0.63
C VAL A 26 -2.36 -8.16 0.97
N ASP A 27 -2.21 -9.46 0.95
CA ASP A 27 -0.92 -10.11 1.08
C ASP A 27 -0.23 -10.20 -0.29
N GLU A 28 1.09 -10.28 -0.30
CA GLU A 28 1.89 -10.28 -1.54
C GLU A 28 1.59 -9.06 -2.44
N ALA A 29 1.36 -7.90 -1.83
CA ALA A 29 0.96 -6.69 -2.56
C ALA A 29 2.00 -6.20 -3.58
N SER A 30 3.26 -6.63 -3.46
CA SER A 30 4.32 -6.43 -4.44
C SER A 30 4.03 -7.08 -5.81
N MET A 31 3.16 -8.09 -5.84
CA MET A 31 2.76 -8.80 -7.06
C MET A 31 1.49 -8.22 -7.70
N VAL A 32 0.86 -7.24 -7.08
CA VAL A 32 -0.37 -6.60 -7.59
C VAL A 32 -0.02 -5.58 -8.65
N ASP A 33 -0.56 -5.76 -9.84
CA ASP A 33 -0.38 -4.81 -10.95
C ASP A 33 -1.19 -3.51 -10.74
N LEU A 34 -0.85 -2.49 -11.53
CA LEU A 34 -1.48 -1.18 -11.42
C LEU A 34 -2.99 -1.22 -11.68
N GLU A 35 -3.42 -2.04 -12.63
CA GLU A 35 -4.84 -2.16 -12.99
C GLU A 35 -5.64 -2.78 -11.83
N LEU A 36 -5.12 -3.85 -11.25
CA LEU A 36 -5.73 -4.52 -10.10
C LEU A 36 -5.70 -3.63 -8.85
N MET A 37 -4.60 -2.93 -8.59
CA MET A 37 -4.51 -1.99 -7.47
C MET A 37 -5.51 -0.85 -7.62
N ALA A 38 -5.64 -0.28 -8.81
CA ALA A 38 -6.62 0.77 -9.07
C ALA A 38 -8.07 0.27 -8.92
N ALA A 39 -8.35 -0.95 -9.36
CA ALA A 39 -9.66 -1.58 -9.19
C ALA A 39 -9.97 -1.85 -7.71
N LEU A 40 -8.98 -2.33 -6.96
CA LEU A 40 -9.09 -2.55 -5.51
C LEU A 40 -9.42 -1.26 -4.76
N ILE A 41 -8.66 -0.20 -5.02
CA ILE A 41 -8.87 1.10 -4.35
C ILE A 41 -10.28 1.64 -4.64
N ARG A 42 -10.80 1.47 -5.86
CA ARG A 42 -12.16 1.87 -6.21
C ARG A 42 -13.23 1.01 -5.56
N ALA A 43 -12.92 -0.27 -5.28
CA ALA A 43 -13.86 -1.20 -4.67
C ALA A 43 -13.89 -1.12 -3.14
N VAL A 44 -12.83 -0.59 -2.51
CA VAL A 44 -12.73 -0.43 -1.05
C VAL A 44 -13.53 0.79 -0.61
N PRO A 45 -14.54 0.65 0.27
CA PRO A 45 -15.32 1.79 0.76
C PRO A 45 -14.49 2.70 1.68
N ASN A 46 -14.80 3.99 1.70
CA ASN A 46 -14.05 5.00 2.46
C ASN A 46 -13.92 4.70 3.97
N ARG A 47 -14.85 3.94 4.54
CA ARG A 47 -14.83 3.52 5.95
C ARG A 47 -13.97 2.28 6.22
N CYS A 48 -13.57 1.58 5.17
CA CYS A 48 -12.80 0.35 5.26
C CYS A 48 -11.31 0.67 5.42
N LYS A 49 -10.61 -0.08 6.27
CA LYS A 49 -9.15 -0.04 6.35
C LYS A 49 -8.56 -0.95 5.27
N LEU A 50 -7.67 -0.40 4.46
CA LEU A 50 -6.88 -1.17 3.51
C LEU A 50 -5.46 -1.35 4.05
N ILE A 51 -5.04 -2.61 4.21
CA ILE A 51 -3.70 -2.98 4.67
C ILE A 51 -3.01 -3.72 3.52
N LEU A 52 -1.89 -3.18 3.08
CA LEU A 52 -1.04 -3.79 2.05
C LEU A 52 0.18 -4.40 2.76
N VAL A 53 0.39 -5.68 2.55
CA VAL A 53 1.54 -6.43 3.06
C VAL A 53 2.32 -6.95 1.87
N GLY A 54 3.62 -6.72 1.83
CA GLY A 54 4.46 -7.19 0.72
C GLY A 54 5.91 -6.81 0.92
N ASP A 55 6.76 -7.42 0.11
CA ASP A 55 8.19 -7.14 0.10
C ASP A 55 8.49 -6.06 -0.95
N LYS A 56 8.99 -4.91 -0.50
CA LYS A 56 9.34 -3.79 -1.38
C LYS A 56 10.51 -4.11 -2.33
N ASP A 57 11.38 -5.03 -1.91
CA ASP A 57 12.59 -5.41 -2.63
C ASP A 57 12.36 -6.62 -3.54
N GLN A 58 11.18 -7.23 -3.48
CA GLN A 58 10.78 -8.28 -4.41
C GLN A 58 10.56 -7.66 -5.79
N LEU A 59 11.60 -7.77 -6.62
CA LEU A 59 11.51 -7.42 -8.02
C LEU A 59 10.51 -8.35 -8.70
N SER A 60 9.32 -7.85 -8.90
CA SER A 60 8.41 -8.47 -9.84
C SER A 60 9.09 -8.41 -11.22
N SER A 61 9.43 -9.58 -11.76
CA SER A 61 9.96 -9.71 -13.12
C SER A 61 8.94 -9.36 -14.22
N VAL A 62 7.79 -8.82 -13.83
CA VAL A 62 6.68 -8.43 -14.69
C VAL A 62 6.48 -6.93 -14.52
N GLU A 63 6.48 -6.21 -15.61
CA GLU A 63 6.36 -4.73 -15.72
C GLU A 63 5.19 -4.09 -14.96
N ALA A 64 4.32 -4.87 -14.36
CA ALA A 64 3.06 -4.44 -13.75
C ALA A 64 3.08 -4.32 -12.23
N GLY A 65 4.10 -4.84 -11.52
CA GLY A 65 4.07 -5.03 -10.06
C GLY A 65 4.73 -3.93 -9.23
N TYR A 66 5.01 -2.77 -9.81
CA TYR A 66 5.85 -1.76 -9.16
C TYR A 66 5.11 -0.77 -8.26
N VAL A 67 3.79 -0.91 -8.11
CA VAL A 67 2.99 0.08 -7.36
C VAL A 67 3.39 0.16 -5.89
N LEU A 68 3.55 -0.98 -5.23
CA LEU A 68 3.97 -1.01 -3.83
C LEU A 68 5.40 -0.47 -3.68
N GLY A 69 6.31 -0.85 -4.57
CA GLY A 69 7.69 -0.37 -4.59
C GLY A 69 7.79 1.14 -4.76
N GLU A 70 7.01 1.73 -5.68
CA GLU A 70 6.95 3.19 -5.86
C GLU A 70 6.38 3.91 -4.64
N LEU A 71 5.32 3.37 -4.03
CA LEU A 71 4.78 3.90 -2.78
C LEU A 71 5.82 3.86 -1.66
N CYS A 72 6.53 2.75 -1.52
CA CYS A 72 7.57 2.57 -0.53
C CYS A 72 8.75 3.52 -0.78
N HIS A 73 9.20 3.64 -2.03
CA HIS A 73 10.29 4.54 -2.40
C HIS A 73 9.96 6.01 -2.11
N ALA A 74 8.72 6.41 -2.36
CA ALA A 74 8.25 7.75 -1.99
C ALA A 74 8.28 8.01 -0.47
N LEU A 75 8.31 6.95 0.34
CA LEU A 75 8.33 7.00 1.80
C LEU A 75 9.73 6.82 2.41
N ASP A 76 10.71 6.37 1.65
CA ASP A 76 12.10 6.13 2.13
C ASP A 76 12.74 7.41 2.73
N GLN A 77 12.30 8.60 2.30
CA GLN A 77 12.77 9.89 2.80
C GLN A 77 11.78 10.53 3.79
N ARG A 78 10.87 9.78 4.32
CA ARG A 78 9.87 10.23 5.30
C ARG A 78 10.15 9.64 6.66
N GLY A 79 9.82 10.41 7.69
CA GLY A 79 10.01 10.00 9.07
C GLY A 79 8.68 9.88 9.83
N TYR A 80 8.74 9.22 10.96
CA TYR A 80 7.63 9.18 11.89
C TYR A 80 7.57 10.46 12.73
N SER A 81 6.36 10.89 13.07
CA SER A 81 6.16 11.93 14.07
C SER A 81 6.52 11.42 15.47
N ASN A 82 6.80 12.35 16.39
CA ASN A 82 7.05 11.97 17.79
C ASN A 82 5.89 11.18 18.40
N GLU A 83 4.65 11.52 18.05
CA GLU A 83 3.46 10.82 18.50
C GLU A 83 3.43 9.37 18.00
N THR A 84 3.75 9.14 16.72
CA THR A 84 3.83 7.80 16.14
C THR A 84 4.97 6.99 16.75
N LEU A 85 6.13 7.60 16.97
CA LEU A 85 7.27 6.94 17.62
C LEU A 85 6.96 6.53 19.07
N GLN A 86 6.30 7.39 19.82
CA GLN A 86 5.85 7.06 21.17
C GLN A 86 4.86 5.90 21.16
N TRP A 87 3.88 5.93 20.26
CA TRP A 87 2.92 4.83 20.12
C TRP A 87 3.60 3.50 19.75
N ILE A 88 4.57 3.51 18.82
CA ILE A 88 5.35 2.32 18.45
C ILE A 88 6.10 1.79 19.66
N GLN A 89 6.77 2.66 20.41
CA GLN A 89 7.51 2.27 21.62
C GLN A 89 6.59 1.66 22.68
N GLU A 90 5.42 2.23 22.90
CA GLU A 90 4.42 1.69 23.83
C GLU A 90 3.87 0.33 23.38
N ALA A 91 3.66 0.15 22.08
CA ALA A 91 3.09 -1.07 21.52
C ALA A 91 4.09 -2.23 21.40
N THR A 92 5.35 -1.93 21.09
CA THR A 92 6.38 -2.95 20.76
C THR A 92 7.51 -3.03 21.79
N SER A 93 7.63 -2.05 22.68
CA SER A 93 8.78 -1.84 23.58
C SER A 93 10.09 -1.53 22.84
N GLU A 94 10.04 -1.25 21.54
CA GLU A 94 11.18 -0.85 20.72
C GLU A 94 11.19 0.66 20.50
N ALA A 95 12.34 1.30 20.71
CA ALA A 95 12.54 2.71 20.44
C ALA A 95 13.16 2.90 19.04
N LEU A 96 12.44 3.59 18.16
CA LEU A 96 12.99 4.00 16.88
C LEU A 96 13.60 5.41 16.98
N PRO A 97 14.70 5.69 16.25
CA PRO A 97 15.32 6.99 16.27
C PRO A 97 14.41 8.05 15.63
N TYR A 98 14.37 9.22 16.27
CA TYR A 98 13.75 10.40 15.67
C TYR A 98 14.76 11.15 14.81
N ASP A 99 14.41 11.43 13.56
CA ASP A 99 15.20 12.27 12.67
C ASP A 99 14.39 13.54 12.29
N PRO A 100 14.78 14.71 12.80
CA PRO A 100 14.08 15.97 12.54
C PRO A 100 14.23 16.46 11.11
N GLN A 101 15.15 15.89 10.31
CA GLN A 101 15.37 16.28 8.91
C GLN A 101 14.40 15.59 7.95
N LEU A 102 13.81 14.49 8.38
CA LEU A 102 12.85 13.75 7.58
C LEU A 102 11.47 14.41 7.62
N ARG A 103 10.87 14.54 6.46
CA ARG A 103 9.49 15.04 6.35
C ARG A 103 8.52 14.01 6.92
N THR A 104 7.54 14.49 7.66
CA THR A 104 6.42 13.66 8.15
C THR A 104 5.17 13.95 7.34
N ASP A 105 4.46 12.90 6.93
CA ASP A 105 3.14 13.01 6.32
C ASP A 105 2.23 11.88 6.82
N ARG A 106 0.96 11.93 6.44
CA ARG A 106 -0.03 10.95 6.92
C ARG A 106 0.26 9.53 6.46
N LEU A 107 0.80 9.37 5.24
CA LEU A 107 1.07 8.04 4.69
C LEU A 107 2.29 7.41 5.39
N ALA A 108 3.33 8.20 5.69
CA ALA A 108 4.48 7.74 6.44
C ALA A 108 4.10 7.24 7.84
N GLN A 109 3.13 7.90 8.51
CA GLN A 109 2.65 7.46 9.83
C GLN A 109 1.87 6.13 9.80
N GLN A 110 1.51 5.64 8.62
CA GLN A 110 0.74 4.41 8.42
C GLN A 110 1.56 3.30 7.75
N THR A 111 2.87 3.53 7.57
CA THR A 111 3.77 2.57 6.94
C THR A 111 4.78 2.08 7.96
N VAL A 112 4.96 0.78 8.03
CA VAL A 112 5.92 0.12 8.94
C VAL A 112 6.80 -0.80 8.13
N TRP A 113 8.11 -0.70 8.36
CA TRP A 113 9.13 -1.61 7.85
C TRP A 113 9.42 -2.67 8.90
N LEU A 114 9.32 -3.94 8.53
CA LEU A 114 9.59 -5.08 9.39
C LEU A 114 10.94 -5.68 9.09
#